data_a2eaf90af9effefc78a044bd7dadff2c
#
_entry.id   a2eaf90af9effefc78a044bd7dadff2c
#
_cell.length_a   1.000
_cell.length_b   1.000
_cell.length_c   1.000
_cell.angle_alpha   90.00
_cell.angle_beta   90.00
_cell.angle_gamma   90.00
#
_symmetry.space_group_name_H-M   'P 1'
#
loop_
_entity.id
_entity.type
_entity.pdbx_description
1 polymer ?
#
loop_
_entity_poly.entity_id
_entity_poly.type
_entity_poly.pdbx_seq_one_letter_code
_entity_poly.pdbx_strand_id
1 'polypeptide(L)'
;MTGRRVLTLFMVLFICACGRTGTPMSQSYESIDDLLNALEEAGAEIVTVGLEAPLFNVDSRAIVLNGEKSELYEFESADSSERGVIHLQALLEEAWTNTENELSSARIWSHDRLIVVYFGRDGGTILLLSGLLGDPLQKPGLAEDEPYPPAVPAAIQALAEANGEDPSLVKVLAYTFVEWSDGCLEYSHPEEDCTQVLTPGWRILLLLGDREFEIHSDEMGGEIRWR
;
A
#
# COMPACT_ATOMS: atom_id res chain seq x y z
N MET A 1 -50.53 11.79 -62.37
CA MET A 1 -49.14 12.14 -62.07
C MET A 1 -48.85 11.65 -60.65
N THR A 2 -48.29 10.50 -60.55
CA THR A 2 -48.11 9.71 -59.32
C THR A 2 -46.64 9.81 -58.89
N GLY A 3 -46.37 10.60 -57.84
CA GLY A 3 -45.01 10.74 -57.25
C GLY A 3 -44.76 9.66 -56.23
N ARG A 4 -43.87 8.77 -56.56
CA ARG A 4 -43.37 7.66 -55.73
C ARG A 4 -42.28 8.21 -54.76
N ARG A 5 -42.56 8.29 -53.47
CA ARG A 5 -41.57 8.59 -52.41
C ARG A 5 -40.76 7.30 -52.10
N VAL A 6 -39.48 7.36 -52.37
CA VAL A 6 -38.51 6.33 -51.97
C VAL A 6 -38.13 6.62 -50.52
N LEU A 7 -38.46 5.71 -49.61
CA LEU A 7 -38.08 5.76 -48.20
C LEU A 7 -36.74 5.02 -48.06
N THR A 8 -35.65 5.77 -47.87
CA THR A 8 -34.33 5.18 -47.67
C THR A 8 -34.20 4.85 -46.18
N LEU A 9 -34.20 3.54 -45.88
CA LEU A 9 -34.02 2.98 -44.54
C LEU A 9 -32.53 3.00 -44.20
N PHE A 10 -32.09 3.89 -43.31
CA PHE A 10 -30.74 3.90 -42.77
C PHE A 10 -30.65 2.81 -41.68
N MET A 11 -30.01 1.72 -42.00
CA MET A 11 -29.67 0.63 -41.07
C MET A 11 -28.44 1.05 -40.27
N VAL A 12 -28.63 1.54 -39.03
CA VAL A 12 -27.53 1.81 -38.10
C VAL A 12 -27.04 0.49 -37.55
N LEU A 13 -25.89 0.04 -38.01
CA LEU A 13 -25.17 -1.09 -37.41
C LEU A 13 -24.62 -0.64 -36.06
N PHE A 14 -25.23 -1.07 -34.97
CA PHE A 14 -24.63 -1.07 -33.63
C PHE A 14 -23.50 -2.12 -33.59
N ILE A 15 -22.26 -1.68 -33.73
CA ILE A 15 -21.11 -2.52 -33.45
C ILE A 15 -21.00 -2.57 -31.91
N CYS A 16 -21.52 -3.66 -31.35
CA CYS A 16 -21.28 -4.00 -29.95
C CYS A 16 -19.79 -4.34 -29.82
N ALA A 17 -18.98 -3.37 -29.41
CA ALA A 17 -17.62 -3.60 -28.98
C ALA A 17 -17.69 -4.39 -27.66
N CYS A 18 -17.66 -5.71 -27.74
CA CYS A 18 -17.36 -6.56 -26.58
C CYS A 18 -15.98 -6.17 -26.07
N GLY A 19 -15.96 -5.37 -25.00
CA GLY A 19 -14.75 -5.11 -24.23
C GLY A 19 -14.24 -6.48 -23.74
N ARG A 20 -13.14 -6.93 -24.31
CA ARG A 20 -12.34 -7.99 -23.73
C ARG A 20 -11.86 -7.46 -22.37
N THR A 21 -12.40 -8.00 -21.29
CA THR A 21 -11.76 -7.99 -19.99
C THR A 21 -10.50 -8.83 -20.13
N GLY A 22 -9.44 -8.22 -20.66
CA GLY A 22 -8.11 -8.80 -20.59
C GLY A 22 -7.75 -8.79 -19.09
N THR A 23 -7.47 -9.93 -18.53
CA THR A 23 -6.68 -10.06 -17.32
C THR A 23 -5.47 -9.17 -17.52
N PRO A 24 -5.12 -8.26 -16.59
CA PRO A 24 -3.91 -7.47 -16.75
C PRO A 24 -2.76 -8.47 -16.89
N MET A 25 -2.11 -8.49 -18.06
CA MET A 25 -0.85 -9.20 -18.22
C MET A 25 0.11 -8.51 -17.26
N SER A 26 0.60 -9.23 -16.27
CA SER A 26 1.70 -8.78 -15.44
C SER A 26 2.82 -8.35 -16.40
N GLN A 27 3.07 -7.05 -16.45
CA GLN A 27 4.14 -6.50 -17.28
C GLN A 27 5.43 -6.83 -16.55
N SER A 28 6.36 -7.52 -17.18
CA SER A 28 7.67 -7.83 -16.61
C SER A 28 8.56 -6.59 -16.76
N TYR A 29 9.21 -6.19 -15.68
CA TYR A 29 10.22 -5.13 -15.68
C TYR A 29 11.59 -5.76 -15.49
N GLU A 30 12.44 -5.64 -16.51
CA GLU A 30 13.77 -6.29 -16.52
C GLU A 30 14.82 -5.45 -15.78
N SER A 31 14.56 -4.15 -15.55
CA SER A 31 15.48 -3.23 -14.92
C SER A 31 14.77 -2.13 -14.12
N ILE A 32 15.54 -1.43 -13.25
CA ILE A 32 15.07 -0.20 -12.61
C ILE A 32 14.64 0.83 -13.64
N ASP A 33 15.38 0.97 -14.76
CA ASP A 33 15.04 1.95 -15.80
C ASP A 33 13.70 1.65 -16.46
N ASP A 34 13.36 0.37 -16.69
CA ASP A 34 12.06 -0.02 -17.26
C ASP A 34 10.92 0.35 -16.30
N LEU A 35 11.11 0.11 -15.01
CA LEU A 35 10.11 0.48 -13.99
C LEU A 35 9.94 2.00 -13.88
N LEU A 36 11.04 2.77 -13.89
CA LEU A 36 10.99 4.23 -13.83
C LEU A 36 10.24 4.81 -15.04
N ASN A 37 10.50 4.30 -16.24
CA ASN A 37 9.78 4.71 -17.44
C ASN A 37 8.27 4.40 -17.31
N ALA A 38 7.90 3.22 -16.80
CA ALA A 38 6.49 2.86 -16.61
C ALA A 38 5.79 3.75 -15.56
N LEU A 39 6.49 4.12 -14.50
CA LEU A 39 5.99 5.05 -13.49
C LEU A 39 5.76 6.46 -14.08
N GLU A 40 6.71 6.96 -14.89
CA GLU A 40 6.56 8.27 -15.58
C GLU A 40 5.42 8.23 -16.60
N GLU A 41 5.29 7.16 -17.39
CA GLU A 41 4.17 6.99 -18.32
C GLU A 41 2.81 6.94 -17.61
N ALA A 42 2.78 6.41 -16.39
CA ALA A 42 1.59 6.41 -15.53
C ALA A 42 1.33 7.75 -14.83
N GLY A 43 2.19 8.76 -15.05
CA GLY A 43 2.03 10.12 -14.55
C GLY A 43 2.65 10.38 -13.17
N ALA A 44 3.54 9.51 -12.70
CA ALA A 44 4.26 9.73 -11.45
C ALA A 44 5.31 10.85 -11.60
N GLU A 45 5.45 11.65 -10.54
CA GLU A 45 6.54 12.61 -10.42
C GLU A 45 7.75 11.92 -9.76
N ILE A 46 8.90 11.90 -10.45
CA ILE A 46 10.10 11.19 -10.01
C ILE A 46 11.28 12.17 -9.95
N VAL A 47 11.97 12.16 -8.81
CA VAL A 47 13.23 12.89 -8.62
C VAL A 47 14.28 11.92 -8.09
N THR A 48 15.36 11.69 -8.83
CA THR A 48 16.47 10.86 -8.36
C THR A 48 17.26 11.59 -7.26
N VAL A 49 17.54 10.87 -6.17
CA VAL A 49 18.31 11.38 -5.01
C VAL A 49 19.46 10.43 -4.67
N GLY A 50 20.36 10.86 -3.79
CA GLY A 50 21.46 10.01 -3.32
C GLY A 50 20.95 8.92 -2.36
N LEU A 51 21.46 7.71 -2.49
CA LEU A 51 21.23 6.60 -1.56
C LEU A 51 22.45 6.49 -0.63
N GLU A 52 22.25 6.76 0.66
CA GLU A 52 23.38 6.82 1.62
C GLU A 52 23.68 5.46 2.27
N ALA A 53 22.67 4.64 2.55
CA ALA A 53 22.82 3.36 3.23
C ALA A 53 21.85 2.33 2.62
N PRO A 54 22.23 1.67 1.50
CA PRO A 54 21.35 0.71 0.85
C PRO A 54 21.11 -0.53 1.72
N LEU A 55 19.89 -1.04 1.70
CA LEU A 55 19.51 -2.29 2.39
C LEU A 55 20.22 -3.52 1.79
N PHE A 56 20.59 -3.44 0.51
CA PHE A 56 21.25 -4.51 -0.22
C PHE A 56 22.48 -3.97 -0.97
N ASN A 57 23.49 -4.83 -1.11
CA ASN A 57 24.68 -4.55 -1.93
C ASN A 57 24.46 -5.03 -3.37
N VAL A 58 23.50 -4.41 -4.06
CA VAL A 58 23.14 -4.65 -5.46
C VAL A 58 22.99 -3.32 -6.19
N ASP A 59 22.74 -3.33 -7.49
CA ASP A 59 22.38 -2.10 -8.19
C ASP A 59 21.12 -1.49 -7.57
N SER A 60 21.20 -0.20 -7.24
CA SER A 60 20.17 0.44 -6.43
C SER A 60 20.04 1.93 -6.71
N ARG A 61 18.82 2.46 -6.57
CA ARG A 61 18.52 3.88 -6.68
C ARG A 61 17.58 4.31 -5.57
N ALA A 62 17.84 5.51 -5.04
CA ALA A 62 16.85 6.24 -4.26
C ALA A 62 16.18 7.29 -5.12
N ILE A 63 14.88 7.40 -4.99
CA ILE A 63 14.04 8.41 -5.65
C ILE A 63 13.08 9.04 -4.66
N VAL A 64 12.61 10.23 -4.99
CA VAL A 64 11.39 10.80 -4.42
C VAL A 64 10.29 10.55 -5.45
N LEU A 65 9.31 9.74 -5.07
CA LEU A 65 8.17 9.34 -5.89
C LEU A 65 6.93 10.04 -5.36
N ASN A 66 6.33 10.94 -6.15
CA ASN A 66 5.19 11.76 -5.75
C ASN A 66 5.39 12.49 -4.40
N GLY A 67 6.62 12.96 -4.14
CA GLY A 67 6.96 13.66 -2.91
C GLY A 67 7.49 12.78 -1.76
N GLU A 68 7.45 11.45 -1.88
CA GLU A 68 7.83 10.51 -0.83
C GLU A 68 9.03 9.65 -1.21
N LYS A 69 9.89 9.35 -0.23
CA LYS A 69 11.10 8.54 -0.42
C LYS A 69 10.78 7.12 -0.89
N SER A 70 11.53 6.65 -1.88
CA SER A 70 11.49 5.26 -2.35
C SER A 70 12.88 4.76 -2.68
N GLU A 71 13.13 3.48 -2.47
CA GLU A 71 14.37 2.82 -2.80
C GLU A 71 14.07 1.63 -3.73
N LEU A 72 14.83 1.54 -4.81
CA LEU A 72 14.71 0.50 -5.83
C LEU A 72 15.99 -0.33 -5.84
N TYR A 73 15.85 -1.64 -5.92
CA TYR A 73 16.94 -2.60 -5.91
C TYR A 73 16.79 -3.56 -7.07
N GLU A 74 17.84 -3.71 -7.87
CA GLU A 74 17.90 -4.62 -9.00
C GLU A 74 18.87 -5.76 -8.72
N PHE A 75 18.35 -6.97 -8.68
CA PHE A 75 19.10 -8.19 -8.45
C PHE A 75 19.54 -8.83 -9.77
N GLU A 76 20.55 -9.68 -9.73
CA GLU A 76 21.03 -10.40 -10.91
C GLU A 76 19.98 -11.38 -11.48
N SER A 77 19.08 -11.89 -10.64
CA SER A 77 18.03 -12.84 -11.01
C SER A 77 16.84 -12.78 -10.05
N ALA A 78 15.69 -13.34 -10.46
CA ALA A 78 14.50 -13.50 -9.61
C ALA A 78 14.82 -14.33 -8.35
N ASP A 79 15.61 -15.42 -8.47
CA ASP A 79 16.03 -16.24 -7.33
C ASP A 79 16.84 -15.44 -6.29
N SER A 80 17.67 -14.47 -6.74
CA SER A 80 18.42 -13.62 -5.82
C SER A 80 17.55 -12.54 -5.20
N SER A 81 16.56 -12.02 -5.92
CA SER A 81 15.52 -11.14 -5.40
C SER A 81 14.68 -11.84 -4.32
N GLU A 82 14.26 -13.08 -4.55
CA GLU A 82 13.51 -13.87 -3.56
C GLU A 82 14.29 -14.05 -2.25
N ARG A 83 15.61 -14.30 -2.31
CA ARG A 83 16.46 -14.33 -1.11
C ARG A 83 16.55 -12.95 -0.44
N GLY A 84 16.53 -11.88 -1.22
CA GLY A 84 16.42 -10.50 -0.72
C GLY A 84 15.14 -10.27 0.06
N VAL A 85 14.01 -10.77 -0.46
CA VAL A 85 12.71 -10.72 0.23
C VAL A 85 12.76 -11.41 1.59
N ILE A 86 13.33 -12.62 1.66
CA ILE A 86 13.47 -13.37 2.93
C ILE A 86 14.29 -12.57 3.94
N HIS A 87 15.39 -11.93 3.49
CA HIS A 87 16.18 -11.07 4.35
C HIS A 87 15.42 -9.84 4.84
N LEU A 88 14.66 -9.18 3.95
CA LEU A 88 13.80 -8.05 4.31
C LEU A 88 12.71 -8.45 5.30
N GLN A 89 12.09 -9.59 5.15
CA GLN A 89 11.06 -10.06 6.08
C GLN A 89 11.61 -10.16 7.51
N ALA A 90 12.82 -10.67 7.67
CA ALA A 90 13.47 -10.73 8.98
C ALA A 90 13.76 -9.32 9.55
N LEU A 91 14.20 -8.37 8.71
CA LEU A 91 14.40 -6.97 9.13
C LEU A 91 13.09 -6.27 9.49
N LEU A 92 12.03 -6.59 8.77
CA LEU A 92 10.69 -6.04 9.02
C LEU A 92 10.11 -6.55 10.34
N GLU A 93 10.29 -7.83 10.67
CA GLU A 93 9.85 -8.39 11.95
C GLU A 93 10.49 -7.63 13.12
N GLU A 94 11.78 -7.29 13.02
CA GLU A 94 12.47 -6.48 14.03
C GLU A 94 12.00 -5.00 13.99
N ALA A 95 11.88 -4.40 12.80
CA ALA A 95 11.49 -3.01 12.64
C ALA A 95 10.08 -2.73 13.13
N TRP A 96 9.15 -3.68 13.00
CA TRP A 96 7.74 -3.46 13.36
C TRP A 96 7.47 -3.43 14.85
N THR A 97 8.34 -3.99 15.65
CA THR A 97 8.30 -3.82 17.09
C THR A 97 8.90 -2.47 17.52
N ASN A 98 9.53 -1.73 16.60
CA ASN A 98 10.18 -0.45 16.87
C ASN A 98 9.60 0.65 15.94
N THR A 99 8.74 1.52 16.47
CA THR A 99 8.07 2.61 15.73
C THR A 99 9.02 3.69 15.21
N GLU A 100 10.22 3.80 15.77
CA GLU A 100 11.24 4.76 15.32
C GLU A 100 11.99 4.29 14.06
N ASN A 101 11.84 3.02 13.68
CA ASN A 101 12.49 2.48 12.49
C ASN A 101 11.69 2.85 11.23
N GLU A 102 12.33 3.53 10.26
CA GLU A 102 11.68 3.92 8.99
C GLU A 102 11.05 2.72 8.26
N LEU A 103 11.65 1.52 8.35
CA LEU A 103 11.10 0.31 7.74
C LEU A 103 9.77 -0.12 8.36
N SER A 104 9.45 0.32 9.58
CA SER A 104 8.18 -0.03 10.24
C SER A 104 6.95 0.41 9.45
N SER A 105 7.03 1.52 8.72
CA SER A 105 5.96 2.07 7.88
C SER A 105 6.13 1.77 6.38
N ALA A 106 7.28 1.22 5.97
CA ALA A 106 7.56 0.99 4.56
C ALA A 106 6.62 -0.05 3.93
N ARG A 107 6.33 0.14 2.64
CA ARG A 107 5.68 -0.83 1.75
C ARG A 107 6.72 -1.42 0.81
N ILE A 108 6.65 -2.71 0.59
CA ILE A 108 7.63 -3.42 -0.21
C ILE A 108 6.93 -4.22 -1.30
N TRP A 109 7.39 -4.07 -2.51
CA TRP A 109 7.01 -4.90 -3.64
C TRP A 109 8.21 -5.70 -4.10
N SER A 110 7.96 -6.94 -4.51
CA SER A 110 8.93 -7.76 -5.22
C SER A 110 8.32 -8.17 -6.54
N HIS A 111 9.01 -7.87 -7.63
CA HIS A 111 8.56 -8.19 -8.97
C HIS A 111 9.76 -8.62 -9.82
N ASP A 112 9.77 -9.87 -10.26
CA ASP A 112 10.91 -10.48 -10.94
C ASP A 112 12.22 -10.28 -10.17
N ARG A 113 13.14 -9.50 -10.73
CA ARG A 113 14.44 -9.19 -10.13
C ARG A 113 14.49 -7.86 -9.38
N LEU A 114 13.35 -7.18 -9.27
CA LEU A 114 13.24 -5.89 -8.62
C LEU A 114 12.62 -6.00 -7.22
N ILE A 115 13.15 -5.22 -6.28
CA ILE A 115 12.52 -4.92 -5.00
C ILE A 115 12.35 -3.41 -4.91
N VAL A 116 11.14 -2.97 -4.57
CA VAL A 116 10.80 -1.56 -4.35
C VAL A 116 10.38 -1.38 -2.90
N VAL A 117 11.02 -0.44 -2.21
CA VAL A 117 10.69 -0.05 -0.84
C VAL A 117 10.19 1.39 -0.88
N TYR A 118 8.93 1.60 -0.55
CA TYR A 118 8.27 2.89 -0.50
C TYR A 118 8.03 3.29 0.95
N PHE A 119 8.54 4.44 1.36
CA PHE A 119 8.46 4.92 2.74
C PHE A 119 7.30 5.89 2.97
N GLY A 120 6.53 6.19 1.92
CA GLY A 120 5.40 7.11 1.98
C GLY A 120 4.09 6.45 2.38
N ARG A 121 3.08 7.30 2.54
CA ARG A 121 1.71 6.90 2.93
C ARG A 121 0.65 7.36 1.92
N ASP A 122 1.05 7.92 0.78
CA ASP A 122 0.11 8.34 -0.25
C ASP A 122 -0.57 7.12 -0.90
N GLY A 123 -1.88 7.01 -0.69
CA GLY A 123 -2.67 5.89 -1.21
C GLY A 123 -2.71 5.83 -2.73
N GLY A 124 -2.63 6.99 -3.42
CA GLY A 124 -2.56 7.04 -4.87
C GLY A 124 -1.28 6.39 -5.39
N THR A 125 -0.13 6.68 -4.76
CA THR A 125 1.15 6.07 -5.09
C THR A 125 1.18 4.57 -4.76
N ILE A 126 0.58 4.16 -3.63
CA ILE A 126 0.45 2.75 -3.26
C ILE A 126 -0.37 1.98 -4.31
N LEU A 127 -1.50 2.54 -4.76
CA LEU A 127 -2.33 1.94 -5.81
C LEU A 127 -1.61 1.89 -7.15
N LEU A 128 -0.84 2.93 -7.50
CA LEU A 128 -0.02 2.97 -8.71
C LEU A 128 1.03 1.86 -8.70
N LEU A 129 1.81 1.76 -7.62
CA LEU A 129 2.83 0.71 -7.46
C LEU A 129 2.19 -0.69 -7.50
N SER A 130 1.05 -0.88 -6.81
CA SER A 130 0.34 -2.16 -6.84
C SER A 130 -0.24 -2.48 -8.22
N GLY A 131 -0.62 -1.50 -8.99
CA GLY A 131 -1.08 -1.68 -10.38
C GLY A 131 0.02 -2.16 -11.32
N LEU A 132 1.26 -1.76 -11.08
CA LEU A 132 2.42 -2.11 -11.89
C LEU A 132 3.13 -3.38 -11.41
N LEU A 133 3.28 -3.54 -10.10
CA LEU A 133 4.13 -4.57 -9.48
C LEU A 133 3.35 -5.72 -8.83
N GLY A 134 2.02 -5.63 -8.77
CA GLY A 134 1.18 -6.55 -8.00
C GLY A 134 1.02 -6.10 -6.56
N ASP A 135 0.51 -6.99 -5.71
CA ASP A 135 0.30 -6.67 -4.30
C ASP A 135 1.62 -6.50 -3.54
N PRO A 136 1.71 -5.55 -2.59
CA PRO A 136 2.89 -5.43 -1.75
C PRO A 136 3.08 -6.68 -0.90
N LEU A 137 4.32 -6.95 -0.52
CA LEU A 137 4.62 -8.02 0.42
C LEU A 137 3.81 -7.82 1.70
N GLN A 138 3.12 -8.88 2.09
CA GLN A 138 2.33 -8.84 3.32
C GLN A 138 3.25 -8.65 4.51
N LYS A 139 2.84 -7.77 5.39
CA LYS A 139 3.55 -7.59 6.66
C LYS A 139 3.31 -8.81 7.54
N PRO A 140 4.27 -9.26 8.38
CA PRO A 140 4.04 -10.31 9.37
C PRO A 140 2.78 -10.01 10.19
N GLY A 141 1.93 -11.01 10.43
CA GLY A 141 0.65 -10.86 11.12
C GLY A 141 -0.60 -10.92 10.22
N LEU A 142 -0.45 -10.84 8.89
CA LEU A 142 -1.54 -11.12 7.94
C LEU A 142 -1.46 -12.58 7.47
N ALA A 143 -1.97 -13.51 8.27
CA ALA A 143 -2.27 -14.85 7.78
C ALA A 143 -3.63 -14.80 7.07
N GLU A 144 -3.69 -15.21 5.79
CA GLU A 144 -4.92 -15.14 4.96
C GLU A 144 -6.13 -15.90 5.55
N ASP A 145 -5.88 -16.83 6.47
CA ASP A 145 -6.90 -17.74 7.03
C ASP A 145 -7.20 -17.49 8.52
N GLU A 146 -6.58 -16.55 9.19
CA GLU A 146 -6.88 -16.22 10.58
C GLU A 146 -7.88 -15.07 10.69
N PRO A 147 -8.89 -15.17 11.58
CA PRO A 147 -9.79 -14.05 11.82
C PRO A 147 -8.98 -12.87 12.40
N TYR A 148 -9.28 -11.69 11.91
CA TYR A 148 -8.67 -10.47 12.43
C TYR A 148 -8.78 -10.38 13.96
N PRO A 149 -7.74 -9.87 14.67
CA PRO A 149 -7.88 -9.47 16.06
C PRO A 149 -9.07 -8.54 16.25
N PRO A 150 -9.78 -8.57 17.40
CA PRO A 150 -10.97 -7.74 17.61
C PRO A 150 -10.78 -6.24 17.34
N ALA A 151 -9.57 -5.74 17.53
CA ALA A 151 -9.21 -4.35 17.26
C ALA A 151 -9.32 -3.97 15.78
N VAL A 152 -9.03 -4.89 14.84
CA VAL A 152 -9.06 -4.58 13.40
C VAL A 152 -10.47 -4.27 12.90
N PRO A 153 -11.50 -5.11 13.10
CA PRO A 153 -12.86 -4.76 12.69
C PRO A 153 -13.39 -3.52 13.44
N ALA A 154 -13.00 -3.30 14.70
CA ALA A 154 -13.36 -2.10 15.43
C ALA A 154 -12.74 -0.83 14.80
N ALA A 155 -11.48 -0.89 14.38
CA ALA A 155 -10.81 0.20 13.67
C ALA A 155 -11.46 0.50 12.31
N ILE A 156 -11.81 -0.54 11.54
CA ILE A 156 -12.53 -0.40 10.27
C ILE A 156 -13.84 0.36 10.48
N GLN A 157 -14.63 -0.08 11.46
CA GLN A 157 -15.91 0.54 11.78
C GLN A 157 -15.74 2.01 12.19
N ALA A 158 -14.80 2.29 13.10
CA ALA A 158 -14.54 3.64 13.59
C ALA A 158 -14.09 4.59 12.47
N LEU A 159 -13.19 4.14 11.61
CA LEU A 159 -12.71 4.94 10.48
C LEU A 159 -13.82 5.22 9.47
N ALA A 160 -14.63 4.21 9.12
CA ALA A 160 -15.74 4.34 8.20
C ALA A 160 -16.80 5.32 8.74
N GLU A 161 -17.20 5.18 9.99
CA GLU A 161 -18.15 6.09 10.65
C GLU A 161 -17.66 7.53 10.67
N ALA A 162 -16.39 7.77 11.01
CA ALA A 162 -15.81 9.11 11.06
C ALA A 162 -15.77 9.80 9.69
N ASN A 163 -15.71 9.02 8.59
CA ASN A 163 -15.70 9.54 7.24
C ASN A 163 -17.07 9.48 6.54
N GLY A 164 -18.08 8.88 7.17
CA GLY A 164 -19.42 8.71 6.60
C GLY A 164 -19.47 7.72 5.44
N GLU A 165 -18.57 6.74 5.46
CA GLU A 165 -18.38 5.73 4.41
C GLU A 165 -18.84 4.34 4.87
N ASP A 166 -19.02 3.42 3.91
CA ASP A 166 -19.33 2.03 4.21
C ASP A 166 -18.06 1.29 4.68
N PRO A 167 -18.11 0.54 5.80
CA PRO A 167 -16.97 -0.25 6.27
C PRO A 167 -16.36 -1.20 5.24
N SER A 168 -17.14 -1.67 4.27
CA SER A 168 -16.67 -2.55 3.19
C SER A 168 -15.70 -1.87 2.22
N LEU A 169 -15.64 -0.52 2.22
CA LEU A 169 -14.70 0.26 1.41
C LEU A 169 -13.33 0.42 2.08
N VAL A 170 -13.23 0.08 3.37
CA VAL A 170 -11.98 0.14 4.11
C VAL A 170 -11.18 -1.14 3.89
N LYS A 171 -9.94 -1.01 3.38
CA LYS A 171 -9.03 -2.13 3.19
C LYS A 171 -8.00 -2.19 4.32
N VAL A 172 -7.76 -3.37 4.84
CA VAL A 172 -6.67 -3.61 5.81
C VAL A 172 -5.38 -3.78 5.03
N LEU A 173 -4.41 -2.91 5.28
CA LEU A 173 -3.08 -3.01 4.67
C LEU A 173 -2.11 -3.79 5.56
N ALA A 174 -2.21 -3.60 6.88
CA ALA A 174 -1.40 -4.32 7.86
C ALA A 174 -1.99 -4.16 9.27
N TYR A 175 -1.60 -5.04 10.19
CA TYR A 175 -1.76 -4.85 11.62
C TYR A 175 -0.59 -5.52 12.37
N THR A 176 -0.21 -4.97 13.51
CA THR A 176 0.91 -5.46 14.31
C THR A 176 0.58 -5.26 15.78
N PHE A 177 0.85 -6.30 16.59
CA PHE A 177 0.74 -6.19 18.05
C PHE A 177 1.91 -5.35 18.57
N VAL A 178 1.61 -4.36 19.40
CA VAL A 178 2.58 -3.42 19.97
C VAL A 178 2.28 -3.17 21.45
N GLU A 179 3.25 -2.60 22.14
CA GLU A 179 3.09 -2.13 23.51
C GLU A 179 3.27 -0.61 23.51
N TRP A 180 2.18 0.13 23.70
CA TRP A 180 2.18 1.59 23.72
C TRP A 180 2.81 2.11 25.00
N SER A 181 3.51 3.23 24.94
CA SER A 181 4.20 3.84 26.09
C SER A 181 3.26 4.48 27.10
N ASP A 182 2.00 4.71 26.73
CA ASP A 182 0.99 5.37 27.55
C ASP A 182 -0.43 4.87 27.26
N GLY A 183 -1.37 5.25 28.14
CA GLY A 183 -2.78 4.87 27.99
C GLY A 183 -3.54 5.65 26.90
N CYS A 184 -2.93 6.64 26.27
CA CYS A 184 -3.48 7.36 25.11
C CYS A 184 -2.96 6.78 23.79
N LEU A 185 -2.30 5.63 23.83
CA LEU A 185 -1.79 4.91 22.65
C LEU A 185 -0.85 5.78 21.80
N GLU A 186 -0.06 6.66 22.42
CA GLU A 186 0.84 7.63 21.80
C GLU A 186 0.17 8.71 20.93
N TYR A 187 -1.16 8.76 20.92
CA TYR A 187 -1.97 9.78 20.23
C TYR A 187 -2.81 10.57 21.23
N SER A 188 -2.16 11.37 22.10
CA SER A 188 -2.84 12.25 23.03
C SER A 188 -3.48 13.45 22.34
N HIS A 189 -4.67 13.87 22.81
CA HIS A 189 -5.26 15.15 22.46
C HIS A 189 -4.69 16.28 23.35
N PRO A 190 -4.67 17.53 22.87
CA PRO A 190 -4.37 18.67 23.73
C PRO A 190 -5.32 18.67 24.97
N GLU A 191 -4.76 18.85 26.14
CA GLU A 191 -5.51 18.86 27.44
C GLU A 191 -5.94 17.47 27.96
N GLU A 192 -5.47 16.37 27.35
CA GLU A 192 -5.70 15.01 27.80
C GLU A 192 -4.55 14.54 28.73
N ASP A 193 -4.89 14.07 29.92
CA ASP A 193 -3.94 13.46 30.84
C ASP A 193 -3.79 11.97 30.55
N CYS A 194 -2.70 11.59 29.90
CA CYS A 194 -2.40 10.19 29.58
C CYS A 194 -1.70 9.49 30.74
N THR A 195 -2.23 8.35 31.14
CA THR A 195 -1.56 7.50 32.12
C THR A 195 -0.26 6.94 31.57
N GLN A 196 0.82 7.03 32.33
CA GLN A 196 2.14 6.50 31.96
C GLN A 196 2.20 4.99 32.28
N VAL A 197 1.37 4.20 31.60
CA VAL A 197 1.29 2.74 31.75
C VAL A 197 1.44 2.12 30.39
N LEU A 198 2.33 1.11 30.29
CA LEU A 198 2.45 0.31 29.07
C LEU A 198 1.09 -0.32 28.75
N THR A 199 0.60 -0.05 27.56
CA THR A 199 -0.73 -0.49 27.11
C THR A 199 -0.56 -1.43 25.92
N PRO A 200 -0.88 -2.73 26.06
CA PRO A 200 -0.83 -3.65 24.91
C PRO A 200 -1.92 -3.27 23.89
N GLY A 201 -1.61 -3.41 22.61
CA GLY A 201 -2.55 -3.02 21.59
C GLY A 201 -2.09 -3.33 20.18
N TRP A 202 -2.74 -2.70 19.21
CA TRP A 202 -2.51 -2.94 17.80
C TRP A 202 -2.25 -1.64 17.06
N ARG A 203 -1.20 -1.63 16.26
CA ARG A 203 -1.01 -0.67 15.19
C ARG A 203 -1.64 -1.26 13.93
N ILE A 204 -2.61 -0.56 13.36
CA ILE A 204 -3.40 -1.03 12.23
C ILE A 204 -3.29 0.00 11.12
N LEU A 205 -2.96 -0.45 9.91
CA LEU A 205 -2.91 0.40 8.73
C LEU A 205 -4.10 0.08 7.84
N LEU A 206 -4.90 1.10 7.59
CA LEU A 206 -6.13 1.02 6.79
C LEU A 206 -6.02 1.94 5.59
N LEU A 207 -6.62 1.54 4.47
CA LEU A 207 -6.80 2.35 3.28
C LEU A 207 -8.29 2.62 3.07
N LEU A 208 -8.66 3.89 2.95
CA LEU A 208 -10.00 4.32 2.58
C LEU A 208 -9.91 5.31 1.40
N GLY A 209 -10.44 4.90 0.25
CA GLY A 209 -10.22 5.62 -1.00
C GLY A 209 -8.74 5.61 -1.39
N ASP A 210 -8.14 6.79 -1.50
CA ASP A 210 -6.74 7.05 -1.81
C ASP A 210 -5.90 7.47 -0.59
N ARG A 211 -6.46 7.37 0.63
CA ARG A 211 -5.80 7.78 1.87
C ARG A 211 -5.49 6.61 2.77
N GLU A 212 -4.26 6.56 3.23
CA GLU A 212 -3.82 5.63 4.27
C GLU A 212 -3.99 6.26 5.66
N PHE A 213 -4.45 5.45 6.61
CA PHE A 213 -4.65 5.81 8.00
C PHE A 213 -3.89 4.83 8.90
N GLU A 214 -3.06 5.36 9.79
CA GLU A 214 -2.49 4.58 10.89
C GLU A 214 -3.39 4.71 12.10
N ILE A 215 -3.92 3.58 12.54
CA ILE A 215 -4.83 3.47 13.67
C ILE A 215 -4.08 2.83 14.83
N HIS A 216 -4.11 3.45 15.97
CA HIS A 216 -3.65 2.89 17.24
C HIS A 216 -4.85 2.39 18.03
N SER A 217 -4.77 1.19 18.54
CA SER A 217 -5.85 0.58 19.32
C SER A 217 -5.31 -0.11 20.56
N ASP A 218 -6.13 -0.21 21.61
CA ASP A 218 -5.88 -1.18 22.65
C ASP A 218 -6.07 -2.62 22.13
N GLU A 219 -5.76 -3.62 22.94
CA GLU A 219 -5.79 -5.03 22.55
C GLU A 219 -7.16 -5.48 22.00
N MET A 220 -8.25 -4.93 22.52
CA MET A 220 -9.63 -5.35 22.20
C MET A 220 -10.37 -4.39 21.26
N GLY A 221 -9.79 -3.24 20.89
CA GLY A 221 -10.46 -2.24 20.05
C GLY A 221 -11.44 -1.34 20.84
N GLY A 222 -11.30 -1.27 22.14
CA GLY A 222 -12.14 -0.40 22.99
C GLY A 222 -11.70 1.06 22.94
N GLU A 223 -10.40 1.30 22.85
CA GLU A 223 -9.81 2.61 22.60
C GLU A 223 -9.20 2.62 21.22
N ILE A 224 -9.60 3.57 20.37
CA ILE A 224 -9.13 3.68 18.97
C ILE A 224 -8.76 5.12 18.68
N ARG A 225 -7.55 5.36 18.17
CA ARG A 225 -7.00 6.68 17.89
C ARG A 225 -6.31 6.73 16.53
N TRP A 226 -6.40 7.87 15.86
CA TRP A 226 -5.65 8.19 14.64
C TRP A 226 -5.53 9.70 14.46
N ARG A 227 -4.71 10.12 13.49
CA ARG A 227 -4.52 11.54 13.11
C ARG A 227 -4.80 11.76 11.65
#